data_30a54c84a0967cf67ca50464f889642f
#
_entry.id   30a54c84a0967cf67ca50464f889642f
#
_cell.length_a   1.000
_cell.length_b   1.000
_cell.length_c   1.000
_cell.angle_alpha   90.00
_cell.angle_beta   90.00
_cell.angle_gamma   90.00
#
_symmetry.space_group_name_H-M   'P 1'
#
loop_
_entity.id
_entity.type
_entity.pdbx_description
1 polymer ?
#
loop_
_entity_poly.entity_id
_entity_poly.type
_entity_poly.pdbx_seq_one_letter_code
_entity_poly.pdbx_strand_id
1 'polypeptide(L)'
;SAFEKNNYSGEVLHQDFFKLDYKYNESFELMLEHTFFCAINPIKRRAYVETAKRILKPGGYLVGLFYETNEDGGPPFNTHKEDIEKYFSNSFKIESLSKTPHSAEQRLEKEWLAVLKK
;
A
#
# COMPACT_ATOMS: atom_id res chain seq x y z
N SER A 1 -2.62 15.76 -8.72
CA SER A 1 -3.07 15.12 -7.49
C SER A 1 -2.55 15.87 -6.27
N ALA A 2 -3.08 15.57 -5.11
CA ALA A 2 -2.59 16.17 -3.88
C ALA A 2 -1.11 15.85 -3.65
N PHE A 3 -0.68 14.67 -4.05
CA PHE A 3 0.72 14.29 -3.97
C PHE A 3 1.58 15.08 -4.93
N GLU A 4 1.08 15.34 -6.10
CA GLU A 4 1.82 16.10 -7.10
C GLU A 4 1.94 17.56 -6.73
N LYS A 5 0.88 18.15 -6.19
CA LYS A 5 0.91 19.53 -5.73
C LYS A 5 1.84 19.71 -4.55
N ASN A 6 1.98 18.69 -3.76
CA ASN A 6 2.81 18.70 -2.57
C ASN A 6 3.91 17.66 -2.73
N ASN A 7 4.85 17.91 -3.64
CA ASN A 7 5.94 17.00 -3.90
C ASN A 7 6.69 16.62 -2.63
N TYR A 8 6.79 17.56 -1.69
CA TYR A 8 7.41 17.29 -0.42
C TYR A 8 6.69 16.19 0.36
N SER A 9 5.36 16.10 0.22
CA SER A 9 4.61 15.02 0.88
C SER A 9 5.00 13.66 0.33
N GLY A 10 5.17 13.56 -0.99
CA GLY A 10 5.65 12.34 -1.61
C GLY A 10 7.07 12.01 -1.16
N GLU A 11 7.93 13.01 -1.06
CA GLU A 11 9.29 12.81 -0.60
C GLU A 11 9.33 12.34 0.85
N VAL A 12 8.50 12.89 1.71
CA VAL A 12 8.42 12.46 3.11
C VAL A 12 8.02 11.00 3.19
N LEU A 13 7.03 10.57 2.41
CA LEU A 13 6.62 9.18 2.36
C LEU A 13 7.73 8.26 1.88
N HIS A 14 8.52 8.71 0.91
CA HIS A 14 9.66 7.95 0.42
C HIS A 14 10.79 7.84 1.44
N GLN A 15 11.07 8.92 2.15
CA GLN A 15 12.20 8.97 3.04
C GLN A 15 12.00 8.16 4.31
N ASP A 16 10.83 8.28 4.95
CA ASP A 16 10.65 7.64 6.24
C ASP A 16 9.17 7.43 6.55
N PHE A 17 8.55 6.60 5.77
CA PHE A 17 7.13 6.29 5.92
C PHE A 17 6.79 5.85 7.35
N PHE A 18 7.64 5.02 7.94
CA PHE A 18 7.37 4.42 9.26
C PHE A 18 7.48 5.42 10.41
N LYS A 19 8.15 6.54 10.18
CA LYS A 19 8.40 7.55 11.21
C LYS A 19 7.67 8.87 10.94
N LEU A 20 6.62 8.83 10.12
CA LEU A 20 5.87 10.03 9.81
C LEU A 20 5.34 10.68 11.09
N ASP A 21 5.61 11.98 11.21
CA ASP A 21 5.20 12.79 12.35
C ASP A 21 3.67 12.74 12.55
N TYR A 22 3.26 12.89 13.79
CA TYR A 22 1.83 12.92 14.13
C TYR A 22 1.06 14.03 13.44
N LYS A 23 1.73 15.07 12.96
CA LYS A 23 1.07 16.11 12.17
C LYS A 23 0.44 15.59 10.89
N TYR A 24 0.88 14.42 10.43
CA TYR A 24 0.31 13.77 9.25
C TYR A 24 -0.88 12.86 9.59
N ASN A 25 -1.24 12.73 10.87
CA ASN A 25 -2.38 11.91 11.25
C ASN A 25 -3.64 12.43 10.57
N GLU A 26 -4.42 11.51 9.99
CA GLU A 26 -5.67 11.84 9.32
C GLU A 26 -5.56 13.00 8.35
N SER A 27 -4.44 13.04 7.61
CA SER A 27 -4.12 14.13 6.68
C SER A 27 -4.48 13.83 5.24
N PHE A 28 -4.62 12.56 4.88
CA PHE A 28 -4.78 12.17 3.49
C PHE A 28 -6.11 11.47 3.25
N GLU A 29 -6.76 11.82 2.15
CA GLU A 29 -7.99 11.16 1.70
C GLU A 29 -7.69 9.95 0.84
N LEU A 30 -6.51 9.94 0.22
CA LEU A 30 -6.09 8.89 -0.70
C LEU A 30 -4.61 8.63 -0.55
N MET A 31 -4.27 7.35 -0.46
CA MET A 31 -2.90 6.88 -0.49
C MET A 31 -2.77 5.92 -1.66
N LEU A 32 -1.78 6.16 -2.52
CA LEU A 32 -1.48 5.28 -3.64
C LEU A 32 -0.27 4.42 -3.28
N GLU A 33 -0.42 3.12 -3.46
CA GLU A 33 0.63 2.14 -3.15
C GLU A 33 1.05 1.43 -4.43
N HIS A 34 2.33 1.53 -4.76
CA HIS A 34 2.90 0.77 -5.87
C HIS A 34 4.34 0.44 -5.55
N THR A 35 4.64 -0.83 -5.43
CA THR A 35 5.97 -1.40 -5.19
C THR A 35 6.59 -1.18 -3.82
N PHE A 36 6.04 -0.34 -2.96
CA PHE A 36 6.61 -0.11 -1.62
C PHE A 36 6.36 -1.31 -0.71
N PHE A 37 5.12 -1.76 -0.62
CA PHE A 37 4.75 -2.89 0.25
C PHE A 37 5.55 -4.16 -0.10
N CYS A 38 5.79 -4.37 -1.38
CA CYS A 38 6.56 -5.52 -1.86
C CYS A 38 8.06 -5.33 -1.64
N ALA A 39 8.53 -4.11 -1.47
CA ALA A 39 9.96 -3.81 -1.33
C ALA A 39 10.43 -3.88 0.12
N ILE A 40 9.54 -3.75 1.09
CA ILE A 40 9.92 -3.77 2.50
C ILE A 40 10.00 -5.21 3.01
N ASN A 41 10.85 -5.42 4.01
CA ASN A 41 10.90 -6.72 4.69
C ASN A 41 9.51 -7.06 5.21
N PRO A 42 9.00 -8.29 4.97
CA PRO A 42 7.65 -8.68 5.42
C PRO A 42 7.39 -8.47 6.90
N ILE A 43 8.42 -8.50 7.73
CA ILE A 43 8.27 -8.25 9.16
C ILE A 43 7.76 -6.83 9.45
N LYS A 44 7.94 -5.91 8.51
CA LYS A 44 7.48 -4.52 8.64
C LYS A 44 6.08 -4.27 8.07
N ARG A 45 5.45 -5.30 7.53
CA ARG A 45 4.13 -5.13 6.89
C ARG A 45 3.05 -4.66 7.86
N ARG A 46 3.08 -5.12 9.10
CA ARG A 46 2.11 -4.65 10.11
C ARG A 46 2.32 -3.18 10.43
N ALA A 47 3.56 -2.75 10.58
CA ALA A 47 3.88 -1.35 10.81
C ALA A 47 3.45 -0.48 9.62
N TYR A 48 3.58 -1.01 8.41
CA TYR A 48 3.10 -0.33 7.19
C TYR A 48 1.59 -0.09 7.28
N VAL A 49 0.83 -1.13 7.61
CA VAL A 49 -0.63 -1.03 7.70
C VAL A 49 -1.05 -0.03 8.78
N GLU A 50 -0.40 -0.08 9.93
CA GLU A 50 -0.68 0.84 11.04
C GLU A 50 -0.40 2.29 10.64
N THR A 51 0.70 2.54 9.96
CA THR A 51 1.04 3.89 9.50
C THR A 51 0.04 4.38 8.45
N ALA A 52 -0.30 3.53 7.49
CA ALA A 52 -1.28 3.88 6.46
C ALA A 52 -2.62 4.24 7.09
N LYS A 53 -3.06 3.43 8.06
CA LYS A 53 -4.31 3.71 8.77
C LYS A 53 -4.23 5.03 9.51
N ARG A 54 -3.11 5.30 10.15
CA ARG A 54 -2.91 6.49 10.96
C ARG A 54 -2.99 7.78 10.14
N ILE A 55 -2.34 7.80 8.96
CA ILE A 55 -2.26 9.01 8.14
C ILE A 55 -3.49 9.25 7.28
N LEU A 56 -4.30 8.24 7.05
CA LEU A 56 -5.53 8.39 6.25
C LEU A 56 -6.65 8.95 7.12
N LYS A 57 -7.45 9.82 6.51
CA LYS A 57 -8.67 10.32 7.16
C LYS A 57 -9.68 9.18 7.28
N PRO A 58 -10.57 9.24 8.28
CA PRO A 58 -11.69 8.30 8.32
C PRO A 58 -12.45 8.34 7.01
N GLY A 59 -12.71 7.17 6.42
CA GLY A 59 -13.33 7.07 5.11
C GLY A 59 -12.38 7.24 3.95
N GLY A 60 -11.11 7.50 4.21
CA GLY A 60 -10.09 7.59 3.17
C GLY A 60 -9.76 6.24 2.56
N TYR A 61 -9.07 6.27 1.44
CA TYR A 61 -8.76 5.06 0.67
C TYR A 61 -7.27 4.85 0.50
N LEU A 62 -6.88 3.58 0.57
CA LEU A 62 -5.58 3.12 0.06
C LEU A 62 -5.88 2.32 -1.19
N VAL A 63 -5.33 2.74 -2.32
CA VAL A 63 -5.46 2.04 -3.59
C VAL A 63 -4.06 1.56 -3.99
N GLY A 64 -3.90 0.26 -4.11
CA GLY A 64 -2.58 -0.28 -4.32
C GLY A 64 -2.52 -1.40 -5.34
N LEU A 65 -1.34 -1.54 -5.93
CA LEU A 65 -0.97 -2.68 -6.75
C LEU A 65 0.05 -3.50 -5.95
N PHE A 66 -0.29 -4.76 -5.71
CA PHE A 66 0.53 -5.68 -4.91
C PHE A 66 1.01 -6.82 -5.79
N TYR A 67 2.31 -7.04 -5.79
CA TYR A 67 2.94 -7.96 -6.72
C TYR A 67 3.03 -9.38 -6.14
N GLU A 68 2.43 -10.33 -6.85
CA GLU A 68 2.54 -11.74 -6.54
C GLU A 68 3.66 -12.34 -7.39
N THR A 69 4.85 -12.45 -6.80
CA THR A 69 6.04 -12.90 -7.54
C THR A 69 6.07 -14.40 -7.74
N ASN A 70 5.46 -15.14 -6.81
CA ASN A 70 5.57 -16.60 -6.71
C ASN A 70 7.01 -17.08 -6.54
N GLU A 71 7.86 -16.22 -6.01
CA GLU A 71 9.26 -16.54 -5.73
C GLU A 71 9.55 -16.33 -4.26
N ASP A 72 10.50 -17.11 -3.72
CA ASP A 72 10.97 -16.94 -2.37
C ASP A 72 11.94 -15.76 -2.29
N GLY A 73 11.91 -15.08 -1.17
CA GLY A 73 12.80 -13.94 -0.95
C GLY A 73 12.38 -12.70 -1.71
N GLY A 74 13.25 -11.73 -1.72
CA GLY A 74 13.02 -10.43 -2.34
C GLY A 74 14.18 -9.49 -2.14
N PRO A 75 14.03 -8.16 -2.35
CA PRO A 75 12.88 -7.53 -2.98
C PRO A 75 12.76 -7.82 -4.48
N PRO A 76 11.56 -7.84 -5.07
CA PRO A 76 10.29 -7.68 -4.38
C PRO A 76 9.86 -8.97 -3.66
N PHE A 77 9.26 -8.80 -2.49
CA PHE A 77 8.74 -9.90 -1.71
C PHE A 77 7.34 -10.25 -2.16
N ASN A 78 7.04 -11.54 -2.26
CA ASN A 78 5.77 -12.01 -2.78
C ASN A 78 4.59 -11.53 -1.93
N THR A 79 3.48 -11.18 -2.59
CA THR A 79 2.23 -10.81 -1.93
C THR A 79 1.08 -11.56 -2.57
N HIS A 80 0.50 -12.49 -1.82
CA HIS A 80 -0.70 -13.20 -2.23
C HIS A 80 -1.96 -12.43 -1.81
N LYS A 81 -3.10 -12.79 -2.41
CA LYS A 81 -4.40 -12.28 -2.00
C LYS A 81 -4.61 -12.45 -0.50
N GLU A 82 -4.27 -13.62 0.02
CA GLU A 82 -4.43 -13.95 1.43
C GLU A 82 -3.58 -13.06 2.32
N ASP A 83 -2.43 -12.62 1.84
CA ASP A 83 -1.58 -11.67 2.58
C ASP A 83 -2.27 -10.32 2.71
N ILE A 84 -2.89 -9.85 1.63
CA ILE A 84 -3.61 -8.58 1.65
C ILE A 84 -4.75 -8.66 2.65
N GLU A 85 -5.53 -9.72 2.60
CA GLU A 85 -6.62 -9.95 3.54
C GLU A 85 -6.12 -10.03 4.98
N LYS A 86 -5.04 -10.77 5.21
CA LYS A 86 -4.46 -10.94 6.53
C LYS A 86 -3.99 -9.63 7.15
N TYR A 87 -3.27 -8.83 6.38
CA TYR A 87 -2.63 -7.62 6.92
C TYR A 87 -3.58 -6.44 7.00
N PHE A 88 -4.55 -6.33 6.09
CA PHE A 88 -5.38 -5.14 5.98
C PHE A 88 -6.78 -5.26 6.56
N SER A 89 -7.35 -6.46 6.64
CA SER A 89 -8.77 -6.61 6.96
C SER A 89 -9.18 -6.11 8.34
N ASN A 90 -8.27 -6.08 9.31
CA ASN A 90 -8.58 -5.56 10.64
C ASN A 90 -8.62 -4.05 10.72
N SER A 91 -8.01 -3.38 9.76
CA SER A 91 -7.87 -1.92 9.77
C SER A 91 -8.62 -1.24 8.63
N PHE A 92 -8.91 -1.99 7.58
CA PHE A 92 -9.55 -1.48 6.36
C PHE A 92 -10.66 -2.41 5.92
N LYS A 93 -11.68 -1.82 5.30
CA LYS A 93 -12.66 -2.59 4.56
C LYS A 93 -12.10 -2.82 3.16
N ILE A 94 -12.02 -4.07 2.75
CA ILE A 94 -11.57 -4.41 1.40
C ILE A 94 -12.75 -4.22 0.46
N GLU A 95 -12.75 -3.09 -0.26
CA GLU A 95 -13.84 -2.76 -1.19
C GLU A 95 -13.74 -3.58 -2.46
N SER A 96 -12.53 -3.77 -2.97
CA SER A 96 -12.30 -4.65 -4.10
C SER A 96 -10.88 -5.20 -4.05
N LEU A 97 -10.71 -6.38 -4.63
CA LEU A 97 -9.43 -7.08 -4.67
C LEU A 97 -9.46 -8.01 -5.86
N SER A 98 -8.73 -7.68 -6.92
CA SER A 98 -8.75 -8.44 -8.15
C SER A 98 -7.42 -8.33 -8.88
N LYS A 99 -7.13 -9.33 -9.70
CA LYS A 99 -5.98 -9.24 -10.60
C LYS A 99 -6.25 -8.16 -11.63
N THR A 100 -5.24 -7.32 -11.89
CA THR A 100 -5.40 -6.24 -12.86
C THR A 100 -4.85 -6.63 -14.21
N PRO A 101 -5.60 -6.39 -15.29
CA PRO A 101 -5.10 -6.62 -16.64
C PRO A 101 -4.23 -5.47 -17.16
N HIS A 102 -4.09 -4.39 -16.37
CA HIS A 102 -3.38 -3.18 -16.79
C HIS A 102 -1.96 -3.10 -16.26
N SER A 103 -1.42 -4.21 -15.79
CA SER A 103 -0.03 -4.27 -15.33
C SER A 103 0.94 -4.21 -16.51
N ALA A 104 2.20 -3.85 -16.21
CA ALA A 104 3.27 -3.99 -17.19
C ALA A 104 3.29 -5.43 -17.74
N GLU A 105 3.69 -5.59 -19.00
CA GLU A 105 3.60 -6.87 -19.68
C GLU A 105 4.21 -8.04 -18.90
N GLN A 106 5.38 -7.82 -18.31
CA GLN A 106 6.04 -8.85 -17.53
C GLN A 106 5.37 -9.14 -16.19
N ARG A 107 4.36 -8.34 -15.81
CA ARG A 107 3.62 -8.51 -14.57
C ARG A 107 2.14 -8.80 -14.78
N LEU A 108 1.75 -9.09 -16.02
CA LEU A 108 0.35 -9.43 -16.33
C LEU A 108 -0.10 -10.59 -15.45
N GLU A 109 -1.29 -10.44 -14.86
CA GLU A 109 -1.90 -11.41 -13.96
C GLU A 109 -1.07 -11.70 -12.69
N LYS A 110 -0.05 -10.87 -12.41
CA LYS A 110 0.76 -11.01 -11.21
C LYS A 110 0.55 -9.88 -10.21
N GLU A 111 -0.25 -8.88 -10.55
CA GLU A 111 -0.53 -7.79 -9.64
C GLU A 111 -1.98 -7.79 -9.20
N TRP A 112 -2.17 -7.64 -7.89
CA TRP A 112 -3.48 -7.47 -7.29
C TRP A 112 -3.77 -5.98 -7.15
N LEU A 113 -4.91 -5.56 -7.71
CA LEU A 113 -5.42 -4.21 -7.49
C LEU A 113 -6.36 -4.26 -6.28
N ALA A 114 -6.00 -3.55 -5.24
CA ALA A 114 -6.78 -3.50 -4.00
C ALA A 114 -7.29 -2.09 -3.77
N VAL A 115 -8.58 -1.98 -3.45
CA VAL A 115 -9.19 -0.73 -3.00
C VAL A 115 -9.62 -0.95 -1.56
N LEU A 116 -8.96 -0.26 -0.64
CA LEU A 116 -9.11 -0.45 0.79
C LEU A 116 -9.62 0.84 1.41
N LYS A 117 -10.69 0.75 2.17
CA LYS A 117 -11.31 1.91 2.82
C LYS A 117 -11.08 1.87 4.32
N LYS A 118 -10.59 2.98 4.86
CA LYS A 118 -10.43 3.13 6.30
C LYS A 118 -11.77 3.32 7.02
#